data_28e180e275bafa8813189a80818d2265
#
_entry.id   28e180e275bafa8813189a80818d2265
#
_cell.length_a   1.000
_cell.length_b   1.000
_cell.length_c   1.000
_cell.angle_alpha   90.00
_cell.angle_beta   90.00
_cell.angle_gamma   90.00
#
_symmetry.space_group_name_H-M   'P 1'
#
loop_
_entity.id
_entity.type
_entity.pdbx_description
1 polymer ?
#
loop_
_entity_poly.entity_id
_entity_poly.type
_entity_poly.pdbx_seq_one_letter_code
_entity_poly.pdbx_strand_id
1 'polypeptide(L)'
;MSLQADLPGPKSKSTKILGALKKYASFIGPGVMVSVAYMDPGNYSTAVSSGADYEYKLLIVIFMSNVFAVILQCLCVKLGTVTGLDLAEMCRLTLPWWLNLFMYVCAELAIIATDLAEVVGTAIALEILFNIPLIIGVFITVLDVLIVLMAYHKDGTMRQTRTFEIMVSFLVGATCVCFVVELFKCDFAPGSLGRIAEGFLPVNLDIFKESNALFLSCGIVGSTVMPHSLYLGSSLVQSRLKDYDVKNGHIEGTVNSDGEYETLSSLATVTSSDPLPLTHSKFLLMSDGTSLARKYRPSYGAIKYCLTYSYTELVLSLFIIAVFVNAAILIVAGSTLYGKPDADDADLLSIYEMLSHYISPAAGLIFALSMLFSGQSAGIVCTMAGQIISEGFINWTFKPWVRRIVTRVLAIVPVVIVISALGREGVSTIMNLSQVVLSFILPVVSAPLIWYTSSRKYMTVYDFSQVESTSTDETSALLEHNATRGYRPEEESQGVFSKVTFENGFWLNVAATGTWLIITFLNIYLVYLFSIGIDV
;
A
#
# COMPACT_ATOMS: atom_id res chain seq x y z
N MET A 1 -33.28 48.06 -22.17
CA MET A 1 -31.98 47.43 -22.43
C MET A 1 -31.89 46.21 -21.55
N SER A 2 -32.29 45.04 -22.06
CA SER A 2 -32.43 43.78 -21.33
C SER A 2 -31.09 43.06 -21.28
N LEU A 3 -30.54 42.86 -20.08
CA LEU A 3 -29.40 41.98 -19.84
C LEU A 3 -29.90 40.52 -19.95
N GLN A 4 -29.70 39.88 -21.10
CA GLN A 4 -29.77 38.45 -21.24
C GLN A 4 -28.56 37.85 -20.54
N ALA A 5 -28.78 37.13 -19.45
CA ALA A 5 -27.78 36.29 -18.84
C ALA A 5 -27.56 35.07 -19.77
N ASP A 6 -26.38 34.96 -20.38
CA ASP A 6 -25.96 33.79 -21.11
C ASP A 6 -25.92 32.56 -20.21
N LEU A 7 -26.91 31.72 -20.33
CA LEU A 7 -26.90 30.36 -19.75
C LEU A 7 -25.81 29.56 -20.47
N PRO A 8 -24.85 28.94 -19.77
CA PRO A 8 -23.83 28.13 -20.40
C PRO A 8 -24.49 26.93 -21.10
N GLY A 9 -24.33 26.86 -22.41
CA GLY A 9 -24.83 25.77 -23.25
C GLY A 9 -24.29 24.40 -22.82
N PRO A 10 -24.95 23.29 -23.22
CA PRO A 10 -24.57 21.95 -22.82
C PRO A 10 -23.13 21.63 -23.22
N LYS A 11 -22.25 21.47 -22.23
CA LYS A 11 -20.84 21.12 -22.44
C LYS A 11 -20.75 19.86 -23.29
N SER A 12 -19.98 19.90 -24.38
CA SER A 12 -19.72 18.80 -25.30
C SER A 12 -19.28 17.54 -24.53
N LYS A 13 -19.61 16.34 -25.03
CA LYS A 13 -19.17 15.06 -24.44
C LYS A 13 -17.66 15.00 -24.26
N SER A 14 -16.88 15.54 -25.20
CA SER A 14 -15.42 15.62 -25.12
C SER A 14 -14.94 16.51 -23.97
N THR A 15 -15.61 17.64 -23.71
CA THR A 15 -15.27 18.54 -22.58
C THR A 15 -15.60 17.88 -21.22
N LYS A 16 -16.65 17.06 -21.16
CA LYS A 16 -16.99 16.29 -19.94
C LYS A 16 -15.95 15.18 -19.70
N ILE A 17 -15.52 14.46 -20.74
CA ILE A 17 -14.49 13.43 -20.66
C ILE A 17 -13.14 14.03 -20.26
N LEU A 18 -12.73 15.14 -20.89
CA LEU A 18 -11.48 15.82 -20.56
C LEU A 18 -11.51 16.37 -19.11
N GLY A 19 -12.65 16.89 -18.68
CA GLY A 19 -12.86 17.31 -17.29
C GLY A 19 -12.78 16.17 -16.29
N ALA A 20 -13.35 15.00 -16.62
CA ALA A 20 -13.23 13.79 -15.81
C ALA A 20 -11.77 13.30 -15.76
N LEU A 21 -11.09 13.21 -16.91
CA LEU A 21 -9.68 12.83 -16.98
C LEU A 21 -8.79 13.75 -16.16
N LYS A 22 -8.98 15.09 -16.29
CA LYS A 22 -8.23 16.06 -15.47
C LYS A 22 -8.50 15.88 -13.98
N LYS A 23 -9.75 15.54 -13.61
CA LYS A 23 -10.14 15.28 -12.22
C LYS A 23 -9.51 13.98 -11.73
N TYR A 24 -9.52 12.89 -12.52
CA TYR A 24 -8.80 11.66 -12.19
C TYR A 24 -7.29 11.91 -12.05
N ALA A 25 -6.69 12.64 -12.99
CA ALA A 25 -5.27 13.00 -12.91
C ALA A 25 -4.91 13.78 -11.63
N SER A 26 -5.84 14.54 -11.06
CA SER A 26 -5.62 15.22 -9.76
C SER A 26 -5.67 14.27 -8.56
N PHE A 27 -6.21 13.07 -8.73
CA PHE A 27 -6.24 12.01 -7.71
C PHE A 27 -5.09 11.00 -7.87
N ILE A 28 -4.33 11.03 -8.97
CA ILE A 28 -3.14 10.19 -9.13
C ILE A 28 -2.12 10.59 -8.07
N GLY A 29 -1.70 9.62 -7.29
CA GLY A 29 -0.71 9.78 -6.21
C GLY A 29 -0.80 8.65 -5.20
N PRO A 30 -1.81 8.56 -4.34
CA PRO A 30 -1.91 7.49 -3.34
C PRO A 30 -1.93 6.08 -3.94
N GLY A 31 -2.65 5.84 -5.03
CA GLY A 31 -2.69 4.53 -5.69
C GLY A 31 -1.35 4.17 -6.33
N VAL A 32 -0.66 5.15 -6.95
CA VAL A 32 0.70 4.95 -7.46
C VAL A 32 1.67 4.70 -6.30
N MET A 33 1.57 5.46 -5.21
CA MET A 33 2.37 5.23 -4.00
C MET A 33 2.17 3.83 -3.42
N VAL A 34 0.94 3.35 -3.39
CA VAL A 34 0.63 1.98 -2.97
C VAL A 34 1.20 0.97 -3.97
N SER A 35 1.11 1.23 -5.30
CA SER A 35 1.63 0.30 -6.33
C SER A 35 3.15 0.12 -6.28
N VAL A 36 3.90 1.07 -5.73
CA VAL A 36 5.35 0.93 -5.49
C VAL A 36 5.67 -0.26 -4.61
N ALA A 37 4.89 -0.48 -3.55
CA ALA A 37 5.08 -1.63 -2.66
C ALA A 37 4.94 -2.98 -3.39
N TYR A 38 4.39 -3.01 -4.59
CA TYR A 38 4.19 -4.21 -5.41
C TYR A 38 5.29 -4.42 -6.48
N MET A 39 6.33 -3.61 -6.45
CA MET A 39 7.42 -3.64 -7.44
C MET A 39 8.79 -3.57 -6.76
N ASP A 40 8.92 -4.03 -5.54
CA ASP A 40 10.16 -4.04 -4.79
C ASP A 40 11.16 -5.11 -5.31
N PRO A 41 12.43 -5.07 -4.93
CA PRO A 41 13.41 -6.08 -5.33
C PRO A 41 13.07 -7.51 -4.89
N GLY A 42 12.25 -7.71 -3.86
CA GLY A 42 11.74 -9.02 -3.46
C GLY A 42 10.83 -9.64 -4.51
N ASN A 43 9.98 -8.82 -5.17
CA ASN A 43 9.20 -9.26 -6.33
C ASN A 43 10.09 -9.69 -7.50
N TYR A 44 11.22 -9.00 -7.72
CA TYR A 44 12.19 -9.40 -8.74
C TYR A 44 12.75 -10.78 -8.43
N SER A 45 13.22 -11.04 -7.21
CA SER A 45 13.80 -12.33 -6.83
C SER A 45 12.81 -13.46 -7.03
N THR A 46 11.61 -13.37 -6.48
CA THR A 46 10.59 -14.42 -6.59
C THR A 46 10.11 -14.66 -8.03
N ALA A 47 9.89 -13.57 -8.79
CA ALA A 47 9.44 -13.69 -10.19
C ALA A 47 10.52 -14.29 -11.10
N VAL A 48 11.76 -13.98 -10.83
CA VAL A 48 12.90 -14.50 -11.58
C VAL A 48 13.13 -15.98 -11.29
N SER A 49 13.26 -16.38 -10.03
CA SER A 49 13.35 -17.80 -9.66
C SER A 49 12.18 -18.58 -10.24
N SER A 50 10.96 -18.01 -10.18
CA SER A 50 9.78 -18.64 -10.78
C SER A 50 9.86 -18.79 -12.29
N GLY A 51 10.41 -17.81 -12.99
CA GLY A 51 10.62 -17.87 -14.44
C GLY A 51 11.70 -18.86 -14.83
N ALA A 52 12.82 -18.89 -14.11
CA ALA A 52 13.93 -19.79 -14.33
C ALA A 52 13.51 -21.26 -14.15
N ASP A 53 12.81 -21.59 -13.07
CA ASP A 53 12.44 -22.96 -12.71
C ASP A 53 11.20 -23.46 -13.46
N TYR A 54 10.22 -22.59 -13.67
CA TYR A 54 8.86 -23.00 -14.12
C TYR A 54 8.40 -22.32 -15.40
N GLU A 55 9.26 -21.61 -16.10
CA GLU A 55 8.95 -20.84 -17.31
C GLU A 55 7.82 -19.84 -17.04
N TYR A 56 6.65 -20.02 -17.65
CA TYR A 56 5.49 -19.11 -17.51
C TYR A 56 4.41 -19.68 -16.60
N LYS A 57 4.57 -20.87 -16.01
CA LYS A 57 3.49 -21.57 -15.31
C LYS A 57 3.01 -20.87 -14.04
N LEU A 58 3.86 -20.07 -13.40
CA LEU A 58 3.52 -19.32 -12.19
C LEU A 58 2.93 -17.91 -12.45
N LEU A 59 2.68 -17.52 -13.71
CA LEU A 59 1.98 -16.28 -14.05
C LEU A 59 0.58 -16.21 -13.44
N ILE A 60 -0.11 -17.34 -13.30
CA ILE A 60 -1.41 -17.41 -12.61
C ILE A 60 -1.30 -16.96 -11.16
N VAL A 61 -0.21 -17.28 -10.48
CA VAL A 61 0.01 -16.87 -9.08
C VAL A 61 0.22 -15.37 -9.00
N ILE A 62 1.01 -14.79 -9.91
CA ILE A 62 1.18 -13.32 -10.01
C ILE A 62 -0.17 -12.65 -10.22
N PHE A 63 -0.98 -13.15 -11.17
CA PHE A 63 -2.29 -12.58 -11.47
C PHE A 63 -3.23 -12.67 -10.27
N MET A 64 -3.35 -13.85 -9.65
CA MET A 64 -4.20 -14.06 -8.49
C MET A 64 -3.75 -13.25 -7.28
N SER A 65 -2.46 -13.15 -7.03
CA SER A 65 -1.91 -12.30 -5.96
C SER A 65 -2.29 -10.84 -6.13
N ASN A 66 -2.25 -10.33 -7.36
CA ASN A 66 -2.69 -8.96 -7.64
C ASN A 66 -4.21 -8.79 -7.45
N VAL A 67 -5.03 -9.80 -7.78
CA VAL A 67 -6.47 -9.78 -7.47
C VAL A 67 -6.68 -9.71 -5.95
N PHE A 68 -5.95 -10.52 -5.17
CA PHE A 68 -5.99 -10.47 -3.70
C PHE A 68 -5.56 -9.10 -3.18
N ALA A 69 -4.49 -8.55 -3.74
CA ALA A 69 -4.02 -7.21 -3.42
C ALA A 69 -5.09 -6.14 -3.62
N VAL A 70 -5.75 -6.14 -4.77
CA VAL A 70 -6.83 -5.19 -5.08
C VAL A 70 -7.99 -5.32 -4.09
N ILE A 71 -8.43 -6.54 -3.76
CA ILE A 71 -9.51 -6.77 -2.80
C ILE A 71 -9.12 -6.18 -1.44
N LEU A 72 -7.95 -6.55 -0.89
CA LEU A 72 -7.51 -6.09 0.43
C LEU A 72 -7.24 -4.57 0.46
N GLN A 73 -6.65 -4.02 -0.58
CA GLN A 73 -6.40 -2.58 -0.66
C GLN A 73 -7.69 -1.75 -0.80
N CYS A 74 -8.71 -2.26 -1.50
CA CYS A 74 -10.03 -1.63 -1.49
C CYS A 74 -10.62 -1.58 -0.06
N LEU A 75 -10.43 -2.63 0.74
CA LEU A 75 -10.83 -2.59 2.15
C LEU A 75 -10.02 -1.57 2.97
N CYS A 76 -8.71 -1.43 2.71
CA CYS A 76 -7.86 -0.43 3.36
C CYS A 76 -8.32 0.99 3.07
N VAL A 77 -8.54 1.30 1.78
CA VAL A 77 -9.08 2.59 1.35
C VAL A 77 -10.43 2.86 2.01
N LYS A 78 -11.31 1.86 2.06
CA LYS A 78 -12.60 1.97 2.71
C LYS A 78 -12.48 2.26 4.20
N LEU A 79 -11.64 1.51 4.91
CA LEU A 79 -11.39 1.70 6.33
C LEU A 79 -10.91 3.13 6.60
N GLY A 80 -9.84 3.56 5.93
CA GLY A 80 -9.25 4.89 6.10
C GLY A 80 -10.21 6.03 5.74
N THR A 81 -11.00 5.86 4.66
CA THR A 81 -11.94 6.89 4.21
C THR A 81 -13.14 7.02 5.14
N VAL A 82 -13.72 5.92 5.62
CA VAL A 82 -14.94 5.95 6.43
C VAL A 82 -14.65 6.31 7.87
N THR A 83 -13.58 5.77 8.44
CA THR A 83 -13.26 5.99 9.86
C THR A 83 -12.37 7.21 10.11
N GLY A 84 -11.59 7.66 9.10
CA GLY A 84 -10.55 8.68 9.27
C GLY A 84 -9.32 8.13 10.03
N LEU A 85 -9.25 6.82 10.28
CA LEU A 85 -8.19 6.15 11.01
C LEU A 85 -7.50 5.13 10.10
N ASP A 86 -6.20 4.97 10.24
CA ASP A 86 -5.50 3.87 9.59
C ASP A 86 -5.70 2.53 10.33
N LEU A 87 -5.27 1.45 9.71
CA LEU A 87 -5.47 0.10 10.25
C LEU A 87 -4.76 -0.09 11.61
N ALA A 88 -3.58 0.50 11.81
CA ALA A 88 -2.83 0.39 13.07
C ALA A 88 -3.54 1.13 14.20
N GLU A 89 -4.05 2.33 13.93
CA GLU A 89 -4.85 3.11 14.86
C GLU A 89 -6.15 2.41 15.25
N MET A 90 -6.83 1.78 14.27
CA MET A 90 -8.02 0.99 14.55
C MET A 90 -7.72 -0.22 15.43
N CYS A 91 -6.62 -0.93 15.19
CA CYS A 91 -6.17 -2.03 16.04
C CYS A 91 -5.90 -1.54 17.46
N ARG A 92 -5.18 -0.45 17.64
CA ARG A 92 -4.88 0.14 18.95
C ARG A 92 -6.14 0.52 19.74
N LEU A 93 -7.18 1.03 19.07
CA LEU A 93 -8.44 1.45 19.71
C LEU A 93 -9.34 0.28 20.11
N THR A 94 -9.24 -0.85 19.43
CA THR A 94 -10.24 -1.92 19.53
C THR A 94 -9.71 -3.22 20.11
N LEU A 95 -8.41 -3.50 19.94
CA LEU A 95 -7.79 -4.73 20.40
C LEU A 95 -7.28 -4.60 21.85
N PRO A 96 -7.27 -5.69 22.61
CA PRO A 96 -6.62 -5.72 23.92
C PRO A 96 -5.12 -5.49 23.76
N TRP A 97 -4.49 -4.92 24.79
CA TRP A 97 -3.08 -4.52 24.76
C TRP A 97 -2.11 -5.59 24.23
N TRP A 98 -2.24 -6.82 24.68
CA TRP A 98 -1.34 -7.91 24.29
C TRP A 98 -1.49 -8.28 22.79
N LEU A 99 -2.72 -8.25 22.26
CA LEU A 99 -2.98 -8.53 20.83
C LEU A 99 -2.51 -7.36 19.95
N ASN A 100 -2.70 -6.13 20.41
CA ASN A 100 -2.19 -4.95 19.74
C ASN A 100 -0.65 -4.98 19.64
N LEU A 101 0.04 -5.38 20.72
CA LEU A 101 1.50 -5.53 20.73
C LEU A 101 1.96 -6.65 19.80
N PHE A 102 1.25 -7.80 19.79
CA PHE A 102 1.53 -8.89 18.86
C PHE A 102 1.40 -8.44 17.39
N MET A 103 0.31 -7.73 17.06
CA MET A 103 0.10 -7.16 15.72
C MET A 103 1.21 -6.18 15.33
N TYR A 104 1.64 -5.33 16.27
CA TYR A 104 2.76 -4.43 16.06
C TYR A 104 4.06 -5.18 15.72
N VAL A 105 4.40 -6.21 16.51
CA VAL A 105 5.60 -7.02 16.26
C VAL A 105 5.53 -7.71 14.88
N CYS A 106 4.38 -8.28 14.50
CA CYS A 106 4.20 -8.85 13.18
C CYS A 106 4.38 -7.80 12.07
N ALA A 107 3.84 -6.60 12.25
CA ALA A 107 3.99 -5.53 11.27
C ALA A 107 5.45 -5.02 11.16
N GLU A 108 6.18 -4.91 12.27
CA GLU A 108 7.62 -4.57 12.25
C GLU A 108 8.47 -5.67 11.60
N LEU A 109 8.16 -6.95 11.85
CA LEU A 109 8.83 -8.05 11.16
C LEU A 109 8.59 -7.99 9.64
N ALA A 110 7.40 -7.61 9.20
CA ALA A 110 7.12 -7.40 7.79
C ALA A 110 7.97 -6.25 7.21
N ILE A 111 8.14 -5.14 7.94
CA ILE A 111 9.02 -4.05 7.52
C ILE A 111 10.48 -4.53 7.39
N ILE A 112 10.99 -5.28 8.37
CA ILE A 112 12.36 -5.78 8.36
C ILE A 112 12.58 -6.76 7.19
N ALA A 113 11.63 -7.65 6.93
CA ALA A 113 11.70 -8.59 5.82
C ALA A 113 11.69 -7.89 4.44
N THR A 114 10.90 -6.83 4.29
CA THR A 114 10.90 -5.99 3.08
C THR A 114 12.21 -5.21 2.94
N ASP A 115 12.67 -4.58 4.03
CA ASP A 115 13.93 -3.85 4.05
C ASP A 115 15.13 -4.72 3.66
N LEU A 116 15.12 -6.00 4.05
CA LEU A 116 16.15 -6.96 3.69
C LEU A 116 16.24 -7.11 2.17
N ALA A 117 15.12 -7.38 1.50
CA ALA A 117 15.08 -7.54 0.05
C ALA A 117 15.49 -6.23 -0.68
N GLU A 118 15.07 -5.08 -0.16
CA GLU A 118 15.40 -3.76 -0.68
C GLU A 118 16.91 -3.46 -0.58
N VAL A 119 17.52 -3.74 0.59
CA VAL A 119 18.97 -3.58 0.81
C VAL A 119 19.76 -4.41 -0.19
N VAL A 120 19.41 -5.69 -0.32
CA VAL A 120 20.10 -6.62 -1.22
C VAL A 120 19.92 -6.19 -2.67
N GLY A 121 18.70 -5.94 -3.12
CA GLY A 121 18.44 -5.56 -4.51
C GLY A 121 19.13 -4.27 -4.91
N THR A 122 19.10 -3.25 -4.04
CA THR A 122 19.80 -1.98 -4.29
C THR A 122 21.32 -2.17 -4.29
N ALA A 123 21.86 -3.02 -3.39
CA ALA A 123 23.30 -3.31 -3.35
C ALA A 123 23.78 -4.05 -4.60
N ILE A 124 22.99 -5.01 -5.12
CA ILE A 124 23.28 -5.70 -6.40
C ILE A 124 23.24 -4.69 -7.56
N ALA A 125 22.24 -3.80 -7.60
CA ALA A 125 22.17 -2.77 -8.62
C ALA A 125 23.40 -1.84 -8.59
N LEU A 126 23.88 -1.46 -7.40
CA LEU A 126 25.09 -0.65 -7.23
C LEU A 126 26.36 -1.42 -7.67
N GLU A 127 26.44 -2.72 -7.40
CA GLU A 127 27.53 -3.57 -7.86
C GLU A 127 27.58 -3.62 -9.38
N ILE A 128 26.45 -3.85 -10.02
CA ILE A 128 26.36 -3.93 -11.49
C ILE A 128 26.68 -2.60 -12.16
N LEU A 129 26.09 -1.49 -11.67
CA LEU A 129 26.18 -0.19 -12.32
C LEU A 129 27.50 0.54 -12.06
N PHE A 130 28.06 0.38 -10.85
CA PHE A 130 29.21 1.17 -10.38
C PHE A 130 30.41 0.31 -9.97
N ASN A 131 30.34 -1.02 -10.12
CA ASN A 131 31.38 -1.97 -9.67
C ASN A 131 31.70 -1.86 -8.16
N ILE A 132 30.70 -1.52 -7.35
CA ILE A 132 30.84 -1.41 -5.89
C ILE A 132 30.63 -2.80 -5.30
N PRO A 133 31.59 -3.34 -4.50
CA PRO A 133 31.41 -4.66 -3.87
C PRO A 133 30.09 -4.73 -3.08
N LEU A 134 29.38 -5.86 -3.17
CA LEU A 134 28.04 -6.08 -2.60
C LEU A 134 27.94 -5.63 -1.11
N ILE A 135 28.92 -6.00 -0.28
CA ILE A 135 28.96 -5.61 1.13
C ILE A 135 29.01 -4.08 1.31
N ILE A 136 29.81 -3.39 0.50
CA ILE A 136 29.90 -1.92 0.55
C ILE A 136 28.58 -1.31 0.06
N GLY A 137 27.99 -1.88 -1.00
CA GLY A 137 26.67 -1.49 -1.49
C GLY A 137 25.59 -1.57 -0.40
N VAL A 138 25.59 -2.65 0.39
CA VAL A 138 24.68 -2.82 1.55
C VAL A 138 24.82 -1.66 2.55
N PHE A 139 26.03 -1.22 2.88
CA PHE A 139 26.22 -0.08 3.78
C PHE A 139 25.82 1.27 3.16
N ILE A 140 26.00 1.44 1.85
CA ILE A 140 25.59 2.66 1.15
C ILE A 140 24.08 2.84 1.20
N THR A 141 23.28 1.78 1.17
CA THR A 141 21.81 1.86 1.26
C THR A 141 21.30 2.50 2.56
N VAL A 142 22.10 2.55 3.61
CA VAL A 142 21.75 3.27 4.84
C VAL A 142 21.73 4.78 4.62
N LEU A 143 22.74 5.30 3.92
CA LEU A 143 22.87 6.74 3.67
C LEU A 143 21.75 7.24 2.74
N ASP A 144 21.45 6.48 1.74
CA ASP A 144 20.43 6.75 0.76
C ASP A 144 19.04 6.99 1.39
N VAL A 145 18.59 6.09 2.24
CA VAL A 145 17.32 6.22 2.97
C VAL A 145 17.31 7.42 3.92
N LEU A 146 18.44 7.76 4.53
CA LEU A 146 18.52 8.94 5.39
C LEU A 146 18.29 10.23 4.60
N ILE A 147 18.83 10.32 3.37
CA ILE A 147 18.62 11.47 2.48
C ILE A 147 17.12 11.62 2.16
N VAL A 148 16.46 10.52 1.84
CA VAL A 148 15.01 10.53 1.53
C VAL A 148 14.17 10.96 2.74
N LEU A 149 14.52 10.48 3.94
CA LEU A 149 13.82 10.87 5.17
C LEU A 149 13.93 12.36 5.47
N MET A 150 15.03 13.01 5.09
CA MET A 150 15.18 14.45 5.25
C MET A 150 14.21 15.23 4.34
N ALA A 151 13.80 14.65 3.22
CA ALA A 151 12.86 15.26 2.29
C ALA A 151 11.38 15.02 2.62
N TYR A 152 11.08 13.97 3.41
CA TYR A 152 9.70 13.60 3.76
C TYR A 152 9.27 14.18 5.11
N HIS A 153 8.10 14.87 5.13
CA HIS A 153 7.45 15.35 6.34
C HIS A 153 5.99 14.88 6.32
N LYS A 154 5.60 14.07 7.32
CA LYS A 154 4.23 13.52 7.45
C LYS A 154 3.16 14.62 7.57
N ASP A 155 3.48 15.68 8.30
CA ASP A 155 2.60 16.83 8.52
C ASP A 155 2.86 17.97 7.52
N GLY A 156 3.50 17.65 6.40
CA GLY A 156 3.84 18.62 5.36
C GLY A 156 2.61 19.19 4.64
N THR A 157 2.81 20.33 3.98
CA THR A 157 1.76 20.95 3.16
C THR A 157 1.36 20.01 2.00
N MET A 158 0.14 20.16 1.48
CA MET A 158 -0.34 19.39 0.31
C MET A 158 0.60 19.49 -0.89
N ARG A 159 1.33 20.59 -1.02
CA ARG A 159 2.35 20.80 -2.07
C ARG A 159 3.55 19.88 -1.87
N GLN A 160 4.02 19.73 -0.63
CA GLN A 160 5.14 18.81 -0.32
C GLN A 160 4.73 17.36 -0.58
N THR A 161 3.54 16.96 -0.15
CA THR A 161 2.98 15.63 -0.42
C THR A 161 2.90 15.37 -1.92
N ARG A 162 2.39 16.32 -2.71
CA ARG A 162 2.34 16.18 -4.18
C ARG A 162 3.70 16.12 -4.85
N THR A 163 4.66 16.93 -4.42
CA THR A 163 6.03 16.87 -4.95
C THR A 163 6.63 15.50 -4.72
N PHE A 164 6.40 14.93 -3.54
CA PHE A 164 6.84 13.60 -3.18
C PHE A 164 6.14 12.50 -4.02
N GLU A 165 4.82 12.57 -4.18
CA GLU A 165 4.04 11.67 -5.05
C GLU A 165 4.55 11.71 -6.50
N ILE A 166 4.89 12.88 -7.03
CA ILE A 166 5.45 13.06 -8.39
C ILE A 166 6.83 12.41 -8.50
N MET A 167 7.70 12.61 -7.52
CA MET A 167 9.04 12.00 -7.49
C MET A 167 8.95 10.47 -7.53
N VAL A 168 8.11 9.90 -6.68
CA VAL A 168 7.89 8.45 -6.64
C VAL A 168 7.26 7.95 -7.94
N SER A 169 6.27 8.66 -8.48
CA SER A 169 5.64 8.31 -9.76
C SER A 169 6.63 8.34 -10.94
N PHE A 170 7.63 9.23 -10.91
CA PHE A 170 8.70 9.25 -11.89
C PHE A 170 9.57 7.98 -11.82
N LEU A 171 9.95 7.54 -10.62
CA LEU A 171 10.73 6.31 -10.44
C LEU A 171 9.96 5.08 -10.94
N VAL A 172 8.68 4.98 -10.59
CA VAL A 172 7.77 3.93 -11.08
C VAL A 172 7.67 3.93 -12.60
N GLY A 173 7.47 5.11 -13.19
CA GLY A 173 7.41 5.27 -14.64
C GLY A 173 8.70 4.84 -15.32
N ALA A 174 9.86 5.19 -14.76
CA ALA A 174 11.16 4.76 -15.26
C ALA A 174 11.31 3.23 -15.21
N THR A 175 10.94 2.59 -14.11
CA THR A 175 10.91 1.12 -13.97
C THR A 175 10.02 0.47 -15.03
N CYS A 176 8.79 0.97 -15.22
CA CYS A 176 7.89 0.45 -16.25
C CYS A 176 8.48 0.57 -17.67
N VAL A 177 9.12 1.70 -17.99
CA VAL A 177 9.78 1.89 -19.28
C VAL A 177 10.93 0.90 -19.48
N CYS A 178 11.72 0.64 -18.43
CA CYS A 178 12.78 -0.36 -18.49
C CYS A 178 12.21 -1.74 -18.88
N PHE A 179 11.15 -2.21 -18.22
CA PHE A 179 10.53 -3.51 -18.55
C PHE A 179 9.86 -3.57 -19.91
N VAL A 180 9.26 -2.48 -20.36
CA VAL A 180 8.75 -2.40 -21.74
C VAL A 180 9.90 -2.61 -22.74
N VAL A 181 11.04 -1.94 -22.53
CA VAL A 181 12.21 -2.11 -23.40
C VAL A 181 12.77 -3.51 -23.35
N GLU A 182 12.84 -4.13 -22.17
CA GLU A 182 13.31 -5.51 -22.01
C GLU A 182 12.41 -6.51 -22.74
N LEU A 183 11.08 -6.42 -22.58
CA LEU A 183 10.13 -7.28 -23.29
C LEU A 183 10.26 -7.16 -24.82
N PHE A 184 10.50 -5.95 -25.34
CA PHE A 184 10.71 -5.77 -26.78
C PHE A 184 12.06 -6.31 -27.28
N LYS A 185 13.02 -6.49 -26.40
CA LYS A 185 14.34 -7.05 -26.74
C LYS A 185 14.44 -8.56 -26.54
N CYS A 186 13.50 -9.17 -25.80
CA CYS A 186 13.47 -10.62 -25.62
C CYS A 186 13.18 -11.36 -26.92
N ASP A 187 14.00 -12.37 -27.21
CA ASP A 187 13.80 -13.31 -28.33
C ASP A 187 12.84 -14.41 -27.89
N PHE A 188 11.58 -14.25 -28.23
CA PHE A 188 10.55 -15.23 -27.92
C PHE A 188 10.62 -16.43 -28.89
N ALA A 189 10.79 -17.63 -28.35
CA ALA A 189 10.72 -18.85 -29.14
C ALA A 189 9.34 -19.03 -29.81
N PRO A 190 9.24 -19.70 -30.96
CA PRO A 190 7.96 -19.95 -31.59
C PRO A 190 6.96 -20.64 -30.64
N GLY A 191 5.75 -20.07 -30.51
CA GLY A 191 4.72 -20.57 -29.60
C GLY A 191 4.78 -20.04 -28.16
N SER A 192 5.77 -19.21 -27.78
CA SER A 192 5.85 -18.63 -26.42
C SER A 192 4.64 -17.80 -26.04
N LEU A 193 4.06 -17.05 -26.97
CA LEU A 193 2.83 -16.27 -26.69
C LEU A 193 1.66 -17.16 -26.26
N GLY A 194 1.53 -18.36 -26.84
CA GLY A 194 0.52 -19.33 -26.41
C GLY A 194 0.77 -19.82 -24.99
N ARG A 195 2.02 -20.18 -24.68
CA ARG A 195 2.44 -20.64 -23.33
C ARG A 195 2.32 -19.54 -22.28
N ILE A 196 2.62 -18.29 -22.63
CA ILE A 196 2.40 -17.13 -21.74
C ILE A 196 0.88 -16.98 -21.44
N ALA A 197 0.04 -17.06 -22.47
CA ALA A 197 -1.40 -16.97 -22.27
C ALA A 197 -1.94 -18.14 -21.43
N GLU A 198 -1.45 -19.35 -21.63
CA GLU A 198 -1.76 -20.51 -20.79
C GLU A 198 -1.30 -20.32 -19.35
N GLY A 199 -0.12 -19.68 -19.14
CA GLY A 199 0.43 -19.38 -17.83
C GLY A 199 -0.46 -18.49 -16.96
N PHE A 200 -1.31 -17.66 -17.55
CA PHE A 200 -2.33 -16.88 -16.82
C PHE A 200 -3.59 -17.67 -16.47
N LEU A 201 -3.73 -18.89 -16.97
CA LEU A 201 -4.90 -19.73 -16.74
C LEU A 201 -4.57 -20.86 -15.75
N PRO A 202 -5.54 -21.32 -14.95
CA PRO A 202 -5.33 -22.40 -13.98
C PRO A 202 -5.30 -23.79 -14.66
N VAL A 203 -4.45 -23.96 -15.68
CA VAL A 203 -4.37 -25.21 -16.47
C VAL A 203 -3.40 -26.20 -15.84
N ASN A 204 -2.29 -25.71 -15.26
CA ASN A 204 -1.19 -26.54 -14.75
C ASN A 204 -1.21 -26.65 -13.22
N LEU A 205 -2.34 -27.03 -12.62
CA LEU A 205 -2.48 -27.07 -11.15
C LEU A 205 -1.60 -28.15 -10.49
N ASP A 206 -1.11 -29.13 -11.25
CA ASP A 206 -0.22 -30.19 -10.73
C ASP A 206 1.12 -29.64 -10.23
N ILE A 207 1.55 -28.47 -10.69
CA ILE A 207 2.77 -27.81 -10.25
C ILE A 207 2.78 -27.51 -8.74
N PHE A 208 1.63 -27.25 -8.13
CA PHE A 208 1.51 -27.00 -6.70
C PHE A 208 1.72 -28.24 -5.82
N LYS A 209 1.97 -29.40 -6.41
CA LYS A 209 2.42 -30.61 -5.69
C LYS A 209 3.92 -30.58 -5.43
N GLU A 210 4.67 -29.76 -6.16
CA GLU A 210 6.10 -29.58 -5.99
C GLU A 210 6.34 -28.53 -4.87
N SER A 211 7.21 -28.88 -3.92
CA SER A 211 7.48 -28.01 -2.75
C SER A 211 8.10 -26.68 -3.14
N ASN A 212 9.03 -26.66 -4.10
CA ASN A 212 9.67 -25.44 -4.58
C ASN A 212 8.65 -24.50 -5.29
N ALA A 213 7.77 -25.05 -6.14
CA ALA A 213 6.72 -24.25 -6.78
C ALA A 213 5.76 -23.63 -5.75
N LEU A 214 5.44 -24.37 -4.69
CA LEU A 214 4.61 -23.84 -3.60
C LEU A 214 5.35 -22.78 -2.78
N PHE A 215 6.63 -23.00 -2.49
CA PHE A 215 7.47 -22.02 -1.81
C PHE A 215 7.56 -20.71 -2.59
N LEU A 216 7.87 -20.77 -3.88
CA LEU A 216 7.89 -19.61 -4.77
C LEU A 216 6.51 -18.95 -4.89
N SER A 217 5.43 -19.75 -4.93
CA SER A 217 4.06 -19.22 -4.92
C SER A 217 3.73 -18.46 -3.65
N CYS A 218 4.11 -18.97 -2.48
CA CYS A 218 3.99 -18.23 -1.22
C CYS A 218 4.85 -16.97 -1.23
N GLY A 219 6.06 -17.04 -1.77
CA GLY A 219 6.94 -15.89 -1.98
C GLY A 219 6.30 -14.81 -2.87
N ILE A 220 5.73 -15.20 -4.03
CA ILE A 220 4.99 -14.28 -4.92
C ILE A 220 3.80 -13.64 -4.21
N VAL A 221 3.02 -14.41 -3.44
CA VAL A 221 1.90 -13.87 -2.66
C VAL A 221 2.39 -12.87 -1.62
N GLY A 222 3.44 -13.21 -0.88
CA GLY A 222 4.02 -12.36 0.17
C GLY A 222 4.63 -11.07 -0.38
N SER A 223 5.36 -11.15 -1.48
CA SER A 223 5.97 -10.01 -2.16
C SER A 223 4.95 -9.13 -2.87
N THR A 224 3.88 -9.72 -3.45
CA THR A 224 2.84 -8.97 -4.13
C THR A 224 1.87 -8.33 -3.13
N VAL A 225 1.36 -9.06 -2.13
CA VAL A 225 0.38 -8.55 -1.15
C VAL A 225 1.08 -8.18 0.15
N MET A 226 1.96 -7.24 0.12
CA MET A 226 2.79 -6.88 1.27
C MET A 226 1.97 -6.43 2.48
N PRO A 227 2.16 -7.03 3.68
CA PRO A 227 1.40 -6.68 4.88
C PRO A 227 1.50 -5.20 5.26
N HIS A 228 2.68 -4.59 5.12
CA HIS A 228 2.89 -3.18 5.45
C HIS A 228 2.14 -2.22 4.51
N SER A 229 1.88 -2.63 3.26
CA SER A 229 1.11 -1.83 2.29
C SER A 229 -0.35 -1.65 2.70
N LEU A 230 -0.91 -2.54 3.52
CA LEU A 230 -2.29 -2.43 4.03
C LEU A 230 -2.43 -1.26 5.03
N TYR A 231 -1.41 -1.05 5.87
CA TYR A 231 -1.37 0.12 6.76
C TYR A 231 -1.22 1.41 5.96
N LEU A 232 -0.32 1.41 4.98
CA LEU A 232 -0.09 2.54 4.10
C LEU A 232 -1.35 2.93 3.32
N GLY A 233 -2.02 1.96 2.69
CA GLY A 233 -3.24 2.20 1.88
C GLY A 233 -4.38 2.81 2.69
N SER A 234 -4.53 2.43 3.96
CA SER A 234 -5.53 3.02 4.86
C SER A 234 -5.16 4.44 5.33
N SER A 235 -3.87 4.77 5.41
CA SER A 235 -3.39 6.08 5.86
C SER A 235 -3.36 7.13 4.75
N LEU A 236 -2.91 6.79 3.54
CA LEU A 236 -2.70 7.75 2.44
C LEU A 236 -3.97 8.47 1.99
N VAL A 237 -5.12 7.84 2.12
CA VAL A 237 -6.41 8.46 1.73
C VAL A 237 -6.83 9.62 2.64
N GLN A 238 -6.29 9.70 3.86
CA GLN A 238 -6.70 10.69 4.85
C GLN A 238 -6.34 12.13 4.45
N SER A 239 -5.23 12.33 3.76
CA SER A 239 -4.80 13.67 3.31
C SER A 239 -5.81 14.32 2.36
N ARG A 240 -6.41 13.54 1.49
CA ARG A 240 -7.40 14.01 0.51
C ARG A 240 -8.78 14.29 1.10
N LEU A 241 -9.15 13.53 2.14
CA LEU A 241 -10.36 13.79 2.91
C LEU A 241 -10.26 15.16 3.61
N LYS A 242 -9.12 15.43 4.25
CA LYS A 242 -8.85 16.72 4.89
C LYS A 242 -8.90 17.88 3.87
N ASP A 243 -8.22 17.72 2.70
CA ASP A 243 -8.23 18.73 1.65
C ASP A 243 -9.65 19.04 1.14
N TYR A 244 -10.50 18.01 1.00
CA TYR A 244 -11.89 18.19 0.63
C TYR A 244 -12.67 18.98 1.67
N ASP A 245 -12.56 18.63 2.95
CA ASP A 245 -13.30 19.26 4.02
C ASP A 245 -12.84 20.71 4.28
N VAL A 246 -11.55 20.99 4.15
CA VAL A 246 -11.01 22.36 4.20
C VAL A 246 -11.56 23.20 3.03
N LYS A 247 -11.54 22.69 1.81
CA LYS A 247 -12.05 23.40 0.61
C LYS A 247 -13.54 23.68 0.66
N ASN A 248 -14.31 22.87 1.36
CA ASN A 248 -15.76 23.03 1.51
C ASN A 248 -16.15 23.72 2.83
N GLY A 249 -15.18 24.23 3.61
CA GLY A 249 -15.44 25.00 4.84
C GLY A 249 -15.91 24.17 6.03
N HIS A 250 -15.78 22.84 5.98
CA HIS A 250 -16.12 21.95 7.10
C HIS A 250 -15.05 21.96 8.20
N ILE A 251 -13.87 22.50 7.91
CA ILE A 251 -12.75 22.66 8.85
C ILE A 251 -12.13 24.02 8.61
N GLU A 252 -11.89 24.78 9.69
CA GLU A 252 -11.11 26.01 9.60
C GLU A 252 -9.66 25.72 9.26
N GLY A 253 -9.22 26.14 8.10
CA GLY A 253 -7.84 26.14 7.66
C GLY A 253 -7.29 27.55 7.58
N THR A 254 -6.06 27.77 8.01
CA THR A 254 -5.35 29.03 7.72
C THR A 254 -4.79 28.95 6.29
N VAL A 255 -5.02 30.00 5.52
CA VAL A 255 -4.44 30.16 4.18
C VAL A 255 -3.06 30.81 4.33
N ASN A 256 -2.01 30.11 3.91
CA ASN A 256 -0.66 30.66 3.89
C ASN A 256 -0.51 31.71 2.78
N SER A 257 0.56 32.52 2.87
CA SER A 257 0.90 33.57 1.88
C SER A 257 0.94 33.08 0.41
N ASP A 258 1.07 31.76 0.20
CA ASP A 258 1.10 31.12 -1.13
C ASP A 258 -0.28 30.60 -1.58
N GLY A 259 -1.36 30.94 -0.87
CA GLY A 259 -2.73 30.53 -1.21
C GLY A 259 -3.06 29.06 -0.92
N GLU A 260 -2.23 28.39 -0.17
CA GLU A 260 -2.38 26.99 0.22
C GLU A 260 -2.94 26.87 1.63
N TYR A 261 -3.89 25.95 1.86
CA TYR A 261 -4.52 25.74 3.16
C TYR A 261 -3.60 24.91 4.06
N GLU A 262 -3.13 25.51 5.14
CA GLU A 262 -2.51 24.78 6.25
C GLU A 262 -3.59 24.31 7.21
N THR A 263 -3.73 23.00 7.38
CA THR A 263 -4.62 22.44 8.38
C THR A 263 -4.00 22.72 9.75
N LEU A 264 -4.66 23.49 10.59
CA LEU A 264 -4.29 23.70 11.99
C LEU A 264 -4.39 22.37 12.75
N SER A 265 -3.40 21.49 12.59
CA SER A 265 -3.18 20.33 13.47
C SER A 265 -2.84 20.78 14.90
N SER A 266 -2.49 22.05 15.10
CA SER A 266 -2.15 22.68 16.37
C SER A 266 -3.34 23.20 17.18
N LEU A 267 -4.58 23.18 16.66
CA LEU A 267 -5.76 23.57 17.43
C LEU A 267 -6.24 22.50 18.45
N ALA A 268 -5.35 21.58 18.82
CA ALA A 268 -5.58 20.67 19.94
C ALA A 268 -5.48 21.36 21.32
N THR A 269 -5.26 22.66 21.37
CA THR A 269 -5.31 23.46 22.62
C THR A 269 -6.53 24.39 22.58
N VAL A 270 -7.70 23.84 22.34
CA VAL A 270 -8.94 24.56 22.70
C VAL A 270 -9.07 24.45 24.21
N THR A 271 -8.80 25.56 24.87
CA THR A 271 -9.12 25.78 26.29
C THR A 271 -10.59 25.47 26.53
N SER A 272 -10.87 24.76 27.59
CA SER A 272 -12.09 24.12 28.05
C SER A 272 -13.28 25.06 28.35
N SER A 273 -13.54 26.09 27.59
CA SER A 273 -14.59 27.07 27.91
C SER A 273 -15.68 27.24 26.86
N ASP A 274 -15.55 26.69 25.66
CA ASP A 274 -16.62 26.77 24.66
C ASP A 274 -17.27 25.39 24.41
N PRO A 275 -18.62 25.32 24.40
CA PRO A 275 -19.32 24.09 24.06
C PRO A 275 -19.08 23.77 22.59
N LEU A 276 -18.23 22.77 22.31
CA LEU A 276 -18.04 22.21 21.00
C LEU A 276 -19.40 21.83 20.38
N PRO A 277 -19.62 22.12 19.11
CA PRO A 277 -20.81 21.62 18.41
C PRO A 277 -20.83 20.09 18.51
N LEU A 278 -21.93 19.55 19.00
CA LEU A 278 -22.21 18.16 19.40
C LEU A 278 -22.06 17.11 18.30
N THR A 279 -21.30 17.37 17.24
CA THR A 279 -21.43 16.69 15.97
C THR A 279 -20.66 15.38 15.83
N HIS A 280 -19.65 15.06 16.63
CA HIS A 280 -18.84 13.85 16.37
C HIS A 280 -18.28 13.10 17.58
N SER A 281 -18.57 13.50 18.81
CA SER A 281 -17.81 13.03 19.99
C SER A 281 -18.28 11.70 20.61
N LYS A 282 -19.49 11.21 20.31
CA LYS A 282 -20.07 10.08 21.07
C LYS A 282 -19.47 8.70 20.82
N PHE A 283 -18.80 8.50 19.70
CA PHE A 283 -18.20 7.18 19.39
C PHE A 283 -16.83 6.99 20.02
N LEU A 284 -16.10 8.07 20.30
CA LEU A 284 -14.73 8.03 20.86
C LEU A 284 -14.66 8.25 22.38
N LEU A 285 -15.77 8.61 23.02
CA LEU A 285 -15.83 8.79 24.49
C LEU A 285 -15.79 7.47 25.28
N MET A 286 -15.65 6.31 24.62
CA MET A 286 -15.56 5.03 25.30
C MET A 286 -14.13 4.58 25.64
N SER A 287 -13.11 5.38 25.39
CA SER A 287 -11.75 5.02 25.79
C SER A 287 -10.98 6.24 26.28
N ASP A 288 -10.45 6.12 27.49
CA ASP A 288 -9.40 6.92 28.12
C ASP A 288 -8.82 8.05 27.27
N GLY A 289 -8.83 9.28 27.76
CA GLY A 289 -8.35 10.55 27.22
C GLY A 289 -7.10 10.57 26.34
N THR A 290 -6.99 9.61 25.42
CA THR A 290 -5.88 9.42 24.50
C THR A 290 -5.96 10.40 23.33
N SER A 291 -4.80 10.76 22.79
CA SER A 291 -4.63 11.69 21.66
C SER A 291 -5.44 11.31 20.40
N LEU A 292 -5.85 10.04 20.26
CA LEU A 292 -6.68 9.51 19.16
C LEU A 292 -8.14 10.01 19.20
N ALA A 293 -8.66 10.35 20.39
CA ALA A 293 -10.02 10.92 20.54
C ALA A 293 -10.17 12.29 19.86
N ARG A 294 -9.06 12.98 19.58
CA ARG A 294 -9.00 14.31 18.95
C ARG A 294 -8.68 14.28 17.47
N LYS A 295 -8.52 13.09 16.86
CA LYS A 295 -8.16 12.99 15.44
C LYS A 295 -9.32 13.41 14.54
N TYR A 296 -8.97 14.04 13.42
CA TYR A 296 -9.87 14.45 12.35
C TYR A 296 -10.79 13.30 11.89
N ARG A 297 -12.07 13.60 11.75
CA ARG A 297 -13.08 12.72 11.15
C ARG A 297 -13.64 13.34 9.89
N PRO A 298 -13.68 12.59 8.78
CA PRO A 298 -14.16 13.09 7.50
C PRO A 298 -15.67 13.33 7.52
N SER A 299 -16.11 14.37 6.80
CA SER A 299 -17.53 14.62 6.54
C SER A 299 -18.12 13.54 5.61
N TYR A 300 -19.44 13.33 5.66
CA TYR A 300 -20.12 12.42 4.73
C TYR A 300 -19.86 12.78 3.26
N GLY A 301 -19.83 14.08 2.94
CA GLY A 301 -19.48 14.59 1.62
C GLY A 301 -18.09 14.18 1.16
N ALA A 302 -17.08 14.32 2.05
CA ALA A 302 -15.70 13.89 1.79
C ALA A 302 -15.62 12.38 1.53
N ILE A 303 -16.28 11.57 2.37
CA ILE A 303 -16.30 10.11 2.22
C ILE A 303 -16.85 9.73 0.84
N LYS A 304 -18.03 10.21 0.49
CA LYS A 304 -18.70 9.88 -0.77
C LYS A 304 -17.88 10.33 -2.00
N TYR A 305 -17.27 11.50 -1.91
CA TYR A 305 -16.45 12.06 -2.98
C TYR A 305 -15.13 11.29 -3.14
N CYS A 306 -14.38 11.11 -2.07
CA CYS A 306 -13.05 10.52 -2.14
C CYS A 306 -13.10 9.01 -2.39
N LEU A 307 -14.04 8.26 -1.82
CA LEU A 307 -14.08 6.80 -1.89
C LEU A 307 -14.10 6.28 -3.33
N THR A 308 -14.97 6.84 -4.18
CA THR A 308 -15.10 6.41 -5.59
C THR A 308 -13.83 6.66 -6.39
N TYR A 309 -13.22 7.86 -6.23
CA TYR A 309 -12.00 8.20 -6.97
C TYR A 309 -10.81 7.40 -6.47
N SER A 310 -10.66 7.22 -5.17
CA SER A 310 -9.58 6.42 -4.59
C SER A 310 -9.66 4.95 -4.99
N TYR A 311 -10.85 4.36 -5.05
CA TYR A 311 -11.01 2.99 -5.56
C TYR A 311 -10.60 2.87 -7.02
N THR A 312 -11.05 3.78 -7.88
CA THR A 312 -10.75 3.71 -9.31
C THR A 312 -9.26 3.89 -9.56
N GLU A 313 -8.65 4.87 -8.90
CA GLU A 313 -7.21 5.13 -9.01
C GLU A 313 -6.39 3.91 -8.55
N LEU A 314 -6.73 3.36 -7.37
CA LEU A 314 -6.03 2.23 -6.79
C LEU A 314 -6.12 0.98 -7.67
N VAL A 315 -7.33 0.62 -8.11
CA VAL A 315 -7.54 -0.54 -8.98
C VAL A 315 -6.78 -0.39 -10.29
N LEU A 316 -6.85 0.77 -10.93
CA LEU A 316 -6.11 1.02 -12.17
C LEU A 316 -4.59 0.96 -11.95
N SER A 317 -4.06 1.57 -10.89
CA SER A 317 -2.63 1.54 -10.59
C SER A 317 -2.14 0.12 -10.35
N LEU A 318 -2.85 -0.67 -9.55
CA LEU A 318 -2.45 -2.05 -9.25
C LEU A 318 -2.54 -2.96 -10.49
N PHE A 319 -3.64 -2.90 -11.26
CA PHE A 319 -3.78 -3.74 -12.44
C PHE A 319 -2.85 -3.34 -13.58
N ILE A 320 -2.66 -2.04 -13.84
CA ILE A 320 -1.84 -1.60 -14.96
C ILE A 320 -0.36 -1.68 -14.62
N ILE A 321 0.05 -1.22 -13.42
CA ILE A 321 1.45 -1.09 -13.07
C ILE A 321 1.97 -2.39 -12.44
N ALA A 322 1.38 -2.85 -11.34
CA ALA A 322 1.91 -3.97 -10.58
C ALA A 322 1.81 -5.31 -11.34
N VAL A 323 0.64 -5.60 -11.94
CA VAL A 323 0.48 -6.83 -12.76
C VAL A 323 1.45 -6.82 -13.92
N PHE A 324 1.56 -5.68 -14.63
CA PHE A 324 2.45 -5.56 -15.78
C PHE A 324 3.91 -5.79 -15.39
N VAL A 325 4.42 -5.11 -14.38
CA VAL A 325 5.83 -5.20 -13.98
C VAL A 325 6.16 -6.62 -13.50
N ASN A 326 5.37 -7.18 -12.57
CA ASN A 326 5.64 -8.51 -12.02
C ASN A 326 5.54 -9.62 -13.08
N ALA A 327 4.55 -9.52 -13.99
CA ALA A 327 4.44 -10.46 -15.10
C ALA A 327 5.60 -10.29 -16.09
N ALA A 328 6.02 -9.05 -16.38
CA ALA A 328 7.13 -8.77 -17.28
C ALA A 328 8.44 -9.39 -16.77
N ILE A 329 8.74 -9.25 -15.47
CA ILE A 329 9.91 -9.84 -14.84
C ILE A 329 9.92 -11.37 -15.04
N LEU A 330 8.82 -12.05 -14.70
CA LEU A 330 8.71 -13.49 -14.85
C LEU A 330 8.81 -13.94 -16.33
N ILE A 331 8.17 -13.20 -17.25
CA ILE A 331 8.21 -13.50 -18.69
C ILE A 331 9.63 -13.35 -19.23
N VAL A 332 10.34 -12.27 -18.87
CA VAL A 332 11.74 -12.05 -19.29
C VAL A 332 12.62 -13.16 -18.73
N ALA A 333 12.50 -13.50 -17.46
CA ALA A 333 13.25 -14.58 -16.82
C ALA A 333 12.94 -15.93 -17.47
N GLY A 334 11.68 -16.29 -17.63
CA GLY A 334 11.26 -17.56 -18.24
C GLY A 334 11.69 -17.71 -19.71
N SER A 335 11.70 -16.61 -20.49
CA SER A 335 12.17 -16.66 -21.87
C SER A 335 13.69 -16.75 -22.01
N THR A 336 14.43 -16.23 -21.02
CA THR A 336 15.91 -16.11 -21.10
C THR A 336 16.63 -17.22 -20.36
N LEU A 337 16.11 -17.64 -19.20
CA LEU A 337 16.78 -18.54 -18.24
C LEU A 337 16.29 -19.99 -18.33
N TYR A 338 14.99 -20.20 -18.56
CA TYR A 338 14.40 -21.54 -18.50
C TYR A 338 15.12 -22.55 -19.41
N GLY A 339 15.51 -23.69 -18.82
CA GLY A 339 16.20 -24.78 -19.53
C GLY A 339 17.66 -24.48 -19.88
N LYS A 340 18.26 -23.44 -19.31
CA LYS A 340 19.71 -23.19 -19.44
C LYS A 340 20.46 -23.88 -18.31
N PRO A 341 21.68 -24.43 -18.58
CA PRO A 341 22.44 -25.17 -17.58
C PRO A 341 22.90 -24.36 -16.37
N ASP A 342 22.94 -23.04 -16.49
CA ASP A 342 23.37 -22.12 -15.42
C ASP A 342 22.16 -21.50 -14.67
N ALA A 343 20.94 -22.00 -14.91
CA ALA A 343 19.72 -21.43 -14.37
C ALA A 343 19.35 -21.96 -12.97
N ASP A 344 19.86 -23.13 -12.57
CA ASP A 344 19.50 -23.78 -11.31
C ASP A 344 19.89 -22.96 -10.06
N ASP A 345 20.90 -22.07 -10.18
CA ASP A 345 21.36 -21.15 -9.12
C ASP A 345 21.16 -19.67 -9.50
N ALA A 346 20.17 -19.37 -10.35
CA ALA A 346 19.98 -18.03 -10.88
C ALA A 346 19.61 -17.02 -9.78
N ASP A 347 20.57 -16.21 -9.37
CA ASP A 347 20.37 -15.02 -8.57
C ASP A 347 20.14 -13.75 -9.45
N LEU A 348 19.85 -12.63 -8.85
CA LEU A 348 19.62 -11.37 -9.58
C LEU A 348 20.85 -10.90 -10.38
N LEU A 349 22.06 -11.30 -9.98
CA LEU A 349 23.29 -10.99 -10.70
C LEU A 349 23.47 -11.91 -11.91
N SER A 350 23.22 -13.21 -11.74
CA SER A 350 23.25 -14.20 -12.83
C SER A 350 22.30 -13.78 -13.95
N ILE A 351 21.13 -13.23 -13.59
CA ILE A 351 20.18 -12.70 -14.58
C ILE A 351 20.76 -11.54 -15.35
N TYR A 352 21.40 -10.60 -14.66
CA TYR A 352 22.09 -9.51 -15.36
C TYR A 352 23.12 -10.03 -16.35
N GLU A 353 23.95 -11.00 -15.94
CA GLU A 353 24.96 -11.63 -16.79
C GLU A 353 24.32 -12.36 -17.97
N MET A 354 23.26 -13.13 -17.73
CA MET A 354 22.54 -13.86 -18.77
C MET A 354 21.78 -12.94 -19.72
N LEU A 355 21.08 -11.90 -19.22
CA LEU A 355 20.46 -10.87 -20.07
C LEU A 355 21.51 -10.15 -20.92
N SER A 356 22.67 -9.86 -20.33
CA SER A 356 23.78 -9.22 -21.05
C SER A 356 24.38 -10.13 -22.12
N HIS A 357 24.46 -11.43 -21.85
CA HIS A 357 25.03 -12.42 -22.76
C HIS A 357 24.06 -12.86 -23.85
N TYR A 358 22.83 -13.22 -23.49
CA TYR A 358 21.85 -13.80 -24.42
C TYR A 358 21.05 -12.77 -25.22
N ILE A 359 20.84 -11.58 -24.66
CA ILE A 359 20.08 -10.52 -25.34
C ILE A 359 21.00 -9.38 -25.80
N SER A 360 21.58 -8.65 -24.87
CA SER A 360 22.58 -7.60 -25.13
C SER A 360 23.11 -6.99 -23.83
N PRO A 361 24.33 -6.42 -23.81
CA PRO A 361 24.84 -5.68 -22.65
C PRO A 361 23.91 -4.55 -22.20
N ALA A 362 23.18 -3.94 -23.14
CA ALA A 362 22.20 -2.90 -22.83
C ALA A 362 20.98 -3.45 -22.08
N ALA A 363 20.55 -4.69 -22.34
CA ALA A 363 19.43 -5.30 -21.61
C ALA A 363 19.78 -5.53 -20.14
N GLY A 364 20.96 -6.10 -19.85
CA GLY A 364 21.42 -6.24 -18.48
C GLY A 364 21.51 -4.88 -17.74
N LEU A 365 22.06 -3.84 -18.39
CA LEU A 365 22.12 -2.50 -17.81
C LEU A 365 20.73 -1.92 -17.50
N ILE A 366 19.74 -2.12 -18.39
CA ILE A 366 18.36 -1.68 -18.18
C ILE A 366 17.74 -2.43 -17.00
N PHE A 367 17.98 -3.72 -16.87
CA PHE A 367 17.54 -4.52 -15.71
C PHE A 367 18.12 -3.97 -14.39
N ALA A 368 19.42 -3.69 -14.33
CA ALA A 368 20.06 -3.13 -13.16
C ALA A 368 19.52 -1.72 -12.80
N LEU A 369 19.25 -0.88 -13.82
CA LEU A 369 18.61 0.43 -13.61
C LEU A 369 17.18 0.29 -13.11
N SER A 370 16.40 -0.66 -13.64
CA SER A 370 15.03 -0.90 -13.17
C SER A 370 15.02 -1.33 -11.71
N MET A 371 15.96 -2.18 -11.31
CA MET A 371 16.10 -2.66 -9.94
C MET A 371 16.55 -1.53 -8.99
N LEU A 372 17.43 -0.63 -9.44
CA LEU A 372 17.82 0.55 -8.66
C LEU A 372 16.64 1.49 -8.44
N PHE A 373 15.88 1.84 -9.47
CA PHE A 373 14.71 2.73 -9.35
C PHE A 373 13.61 2.11 -8.50
N SER A 374 13.39 0.81 -8.66
CA SER A 374 12.46 0.04 -7.85
C SER A 374 12.86 0.03 -6.38
N GLY A 375 14.10 -0.32 -6.06
CA GLY A 375 14.63 -0.33 -4.71
C GLY A 375 14.54 1.03 -4.03
N GLN A 376 14.88 2.12 -4.74
CA GLN A 376 14.75 3.48 -4.24
C GLN A 376 13.30 3.85 -3.91
N SER A 377 12.37 3.58 -4.82
CA SER A 377 10.96 3.87 -4.58
C SER A 377 10.36 3.03 -3.46
N ALA A 378 10.71 1.73 -3.39
CA ALA A 378 10.28 0.82 -2.33
C ALA A 378 10.78 1.27 -0.96
N GLY A 379 12.06 1.68 -0.84
CA GLY A 379 12.64 2.18 0.40
C GLY A 379 11.94 3.40 0.98
N ILE A 380 11.55 4.30 0.10
CA ILE A 380 10.75 5.46 0.45
C ILE A 380 9.41 5.03 1.06
N VAL A 381 8.70 4.16 0.36
CA VAL A 381 7.36 3.69 0.74
C VAL A 381 7.39 2.85 2.00
N CYS A 382 8.37 1.95 2.14
CA CYS A 382 8.58 1.13 3.32
C CYS A 382 8.87 1.99 4.56
N THR A 383 9.66 3.06 4.40
CA THR A 383 9.92 4.04 5.45
C THR A 383 8.64 4.71 5.94
N MET A 384 7.78 5.16 5.01
CA MET A 384 6.49 5.77 5.36
C MET A 384 5.57 4.78 6.07
N ALA A 385 5.43 3.57 5.52
CA ALA A 385 4.61 2.53 6.12
C ALA A 385 5.05 2.23 7.55
N GLY A 386 6.35 2.10 7.76
CA GLY A 386 6.89 1.87 9.08
C GLY A 386 6.61 3.00 10.07
N GLN A 387 6.65 4.26 9.64
CA GLN A 387 6.27 5.38 10.50
C GLN A 387 4.79 5.31 10.90
N ILE A 388 3.91 5.04 9.93
CA ILE A 388 2.46 4.87 10.16
C ILE A 388 2.22 3.74 11.18
N ILE A 389 2.88 2.59 11.00
CA ILE A 389 2.75 1.43 11.90
C ILE A 389 3.15 1.79 13.33
N SER A 390 4.33 2.35 13.53
CA SER A 390 4.82 2.65 14.88
C SER A 390 4.04 3.75 15.59
N GLU A 391 3.60 4.78 14.88
CA GLU A 391 2.75 5.82 15.44
C GLU A 391 1.33 5.31 15.72
N GLY A 392 0.77 4.51 14.81
CA GLY A 392 -0.57 3.95 14.94
C GLY A 392 -0.69 2.99 16.13
N PHE A 393 0.18 1.99 16.22
CA PHE A 393 0.11 0.94 17.26
C PHE A 393 0.51 1.39 18.65
N ILE A 394 1.63 2.13 18.77
CA ILE A 394 2.24 2.42 20.09
C ILE A 394 2.46 3.92 20.37
N ASN A 395 1.98 4.80 19.48
CA ASN A 395 2.17 6.25 19.62
C ASN A 395 3.65 6.61 19.86
N TRP A 396 4.53 6.06 19.02
CA TRP A 396 5.97 6.23 19.13
C TRP A 396 6.37 7.70 18.97
N THR A 397 7.04 8.25 19.98
CA THR A 397 7.43 9.67 20.03
C THR A 397 8.84 9.95 19.54
N PHE A 398 9.62 8.92 19.23
CA PHE A 398 10.99 9.10 18.75
C PHE A 398 11.02 9.67 17.32
N LYS A 399 12.11 10.35 17.01
CA LYS A 399 12.30 10.91 15.66
C LYS A 399 12.30 9.79 14.60
N PRO A 400 11.61 9.96 13.46
CA PRO A 400 11.47 8.92 12.42
C PRO A 400 12.79 8.33 11.93
N TRP A 401 13.86 9.15 11.86
CA TRP A 401 15.17 8.70 11.41
C TRP A 401 15.83 7.69 12.37
N VAL A 402 15.62 7.82 13.69
CA VAL A 402 16.15 6.85 14.68
C VAL A 402 15.54 5.48 14.46
N ARG A 403 14.21 5.43 14.32
CA ARG A 403 13.51 4.21 14.02
C ARG A 403 14.04 3.57 12.73
N ARG A 404 14.18 4.35 11.67
CA ARG A 404 14.64 3.84 10.38
C ARG A 404 16.04 3.26 10.43
N ILE A 405 16.97 3.89 11.16
CA ILE A 405 18.31 3.33 11.37
C ILE A 405 18.21 1.96 12.06
N VAL A 406 17.41 1.85 13.13
CA VAL A 406 17.26 0.58 13.86
C VAL A 406 16.72 -0.53 12.96
N THR A 407 15.63 -0.29 12.23
CA THR A 407 15.06 -1.31 11.33
C THR A 407 16.03 -1.67 10.21
N ARG A 408 16.74 -0.70 9.65
CA ARG A 408 17.75 -0.95 8.60
C ARG A 408 18.95 -1.77 9.11
N VAL A 409 19.44 -1.49 10.31
CA VAL A 409 20.48 -2.31 10.94
C VAL A 409 20.00 -3.73 11.17
N LEU A 410 18.75 -3.91 11.65
CA LEU A 410 18.16 -5.23 11.83
C LEU A 410 18.00 -6.00 10.51
N ALA A 411 17.75 -5.31 9.40
CA ALA A 411 17.68 -5.94 8.08
C ALA A 411 19.09 -6.28 7.53
N ILE A 412 20.09 -5.43 7.77
CA ILE A 412 21.46 -5.62 7.26
C ILE A 412 22.18 -6.78 7.94
N VAL A 413 21.99 -6.98 9.25
CA VAL A 413 22.68 -8.04 10.00
C VAL A 413 22.49 -9.43 9.40
N PRO A 414 21.29 -9.94 9.12
CA PRO A 414 21.12 -11.23 8.48
C PRO A 414 21.72 -11.27 7.07
N VAL A 415 21.64 -10.17 6.30
CA VAL A 415 22.23 -10.09 4.95
C VAL A 415 23.75 -10.27 5.03
N VAL A 416 24.43 -9.54 5.89
CA VAL A 416 25.89 -9.61 6.06
C VAL A 416 26.32 -11.02 6.54
N ILE A 417 25.56 -11.62 7.47
CA ILE A 417 25.82 -12.99 7.96
C ILE A 417 25.74 -13.98 6.80
N VAL A 418 24.67 -13.92 6.00
CA VAL A 418 24.45 -14.85 4.88
C VAL A 418 25.51 -14.66 3.80
N ILE A 419 25.80 -13.44 3.39
CA ILE A 419 26.86 -13.16 2.40
C ILE A 419 28.23 -13.65 2.92
N SER A 420 28.51 -13.49 4.21
CA SER A 420 29.80 -13.93 4.78
C SER A 420 29.90 -15.45 4.93
N ALA A 421 28.79 -16.15 5.17
CA ALA A 421 28.76 -17.59 5.43
C ALA A 421 28.56 -18.43 4.16
N LEU A 422 27.66 -18.02 3.27
CA LEU A 422 27.24 -18.76 2.08
C LEU A 422 27.69 -18.09 0.78
N GLY A 423 28.30 -16.92 0.86
CA GLY A 423 28.64 -16.16 -0.33
C GLY A 423 27.42 -15.61 -1.06
N ARG A 424 27.49 -15.53 -2.39
CA ARG A 424 26.43 -14.98 -3.24
C ARG A 424 25.23 -15.91 -3.40
N GLU A 425 25.46 -17.22 -3.41
CA GLU A 425 24.40 -18.23 -3.55
C GLU A 425 23.31 -18.10 -2.45
N GLY A 426 23.71 -17.72 -1.22
CA GLY A 426 22.78 -17.47 -0.13
C GLY A 426 21.89 -16.23 -0.29
N VAL A 427 22.24 -15.32 -1.21
CA VAL A 427 21.53 -14.03 -1.36
C VAL A 427 20.13 -14.23 -1.93
N SER A 428 19.98 -15.02 -2.98
CA SER A 428 18.66 -15.34 -3.58
C SER A 428 17.77 -16.07 -2.58
N THR A 429 18.32 -17.04 -1.87
CA THR A 429 17.61 -17.81 -0.84
C THR A 429 17.06 -16.90 0.26
N ILE A 430 17.88 -16.00 0.81
CA ILE A 430 17.42 -15.11 1.89
C ILE A 430 16.38 -14.10 1.38
N MET A 431 16.51 -13.64 0.14
CA MET A 431 15.51 -12.77 -0.48
C MET A 431 14.16 -13.49 -0.63
N ASN A 432 14.16 -14.67 -1.25
CA ASN A 432 12.93 -15.46 -1.43
C ASN A 432 12.32 -15.85 -0.08
N LEU A 433 13.14 -16.26 0.89
CA LEU A 433 12.68 -16.57 2.25
C LEU A 433 12.03 -15.38 2.93
N SER A 434 12.59 -14.17 2.76
CA SER A 434 12.00 -12.96 3.32
C SER A 434 10.58 -12.71 2.79
N GLN A 435 10.33 -13.01 1.50
CA GLN A 435 9.00 -12.88 0.90
C GLN A 435 8.01 -13.94 1.41
N VAL A 436 8.49 -15.15 1.66
CA VAL A 436 7.68 -16.20 2.29
C VAL A 436 7.29 -15.80 3.73
N VAL A 437 8.20 -15.20 4.48
CA VAL A 437 7.88 -14.63 5.82
C VAL A 437 6.76 -13.59 5.73
N LEU A 438 6.79 -12.71 4.72
CA LEU A 438 5.70 -11.74 4.48
C LEU A 438 4.36 -12.46 4.23
N SER A 439 4.37 -13.56 3.45
CA SER A 439 3.18 -14.38 3.22
C SER A 439 2.60 -14.96 4.51
N PHE A 440 3.43 -15.39 5.45
CA PHE A 440 2.97 -15.89 6.77
C PHE A 440 2.37 -14.79 7.65
N ILE A 441 2.87 -13.56 7.56
CA ILE A 441 2.36 -12.43 8.33
C ILE A 441 1.03 -11.92 7.77
N LEU A 442 0.81 -12.05 6.46
CA LEU A 442 -0.33 -11.49 5.75
C LEU A 442 -1.71 -11.90 6.30
N PRO A 443 -2.00 -13.18 6.63
CA PRO A 443 -3.28 -13.57 7.24
C PRO A 443 -3.52 -12.88 8.58
N VAL A 444 -2.46 -12.68 9.37
CA VAL A 444 -2.55 -12.03 10.69
C VAL A 444 -2.97 -10.56 10.53
N VAL A 445 -2.33 -9.84 9.60
CA VAL A 445 -2.58 -8.41 9.37
C VAL A 445 -3.94 -8.17 8.68
N SER A 446 -4.33 -9.04 7.75
CA SER A 446 -5.56 -8.86 6.98
C SER A 446 -6.84 -9.25 7.74
N ALA A 447 -6.76 -10.12 8.76
CA ALA A 447 -7.92 -10.55 9.54
C ALA A 447 -8.66 -9.37 10.22
N PRO A 448 -8.02 -8.48 11.00
CA PRO A 448 -8.70 -7.33 11.58
C PRO A 448 -9.24 -6.36 10.54
N LEU A 449 -8.56 -6.17 9.39
CA LEU A 449 -9.05 -5.33 8.30
C LEU A 449 -10.40 -5.81 7.76
N ILE A 450 -10.53 -7.11 7.49
CA ILE A 450 -11.78 -7.74 7.03
C ILE A 450 -12.86 -7.60 8.11
N TRP A 451 -12.51 -7.83 9.37
CA TRP A 451 -13.45 -7.71 10.49
C TRP A 451 -13.99 -6.28 10.63
N TYR A 452 -13.12 -5.25 10.62
CA TYR A 452 -13.57 -3.85 10.75
C TYR A 452 -14.47 -3.42 9.61
N THR A 453 -14.10 -3.76 8.37
CA THR A 453 -14.86 -3.33 7.18
C THR A 453 -16.19 -4.07 7.01
N SER A 454 -16.33 -5.26 7.60
CA SER A 454 -17.57 -6.04 7.62
C SER A 454 -18.54 -5.62 8.73
N SER A 455 -18.06 -4.89 9.74
CA SER A 455 -18.84 -4.58 10.93
C SER A 455 -19.57 -3.24 10.80
N ARG A 456 -20.91 -3.26 10.96
CA ARG A 456 -21.75 -2.05 11.05
C ARG A 456 -21.29 -1.08 12.10
N LYS A 457 -20.78 -1.60 13.22
CA LYS A 457 -20.32 -0.79 14.36
C LYS A 457 -19.27 0.23 13.94
N TYR A 458 -18.33 -0.18 13.08
CA TYR A 458 -17.19 0.65 12.68
C TYR A 458 -17.44 1.41 11.37
N MET A 459 -18.31 0.87 10.49
CA MET A 459 -18.60 1.41 9.16
C MET A 459 -19.84 2.30 9.09
N THR A 460 -20.36 2.77 10.21
CA THR A 460 -21.53 3.67 10.26
C THR A 460 -21.09 5.12 10.45
N VAL A 461 -21.62 6.01 9.59
CA VAL A 461 -21.40 7.45 9.61
C VAL A 461 -22.76 8.16 9.75
N TYR A 462 -22.77 9.30 10.42
CA TYR A 462 -23.95 10.15 10.54
C TYR A 462 -23.87 11.28 9.51
N ASP A 463 -24.93 11.43 8.72
CA ASP A 463 -25.07 12.50 7.74
C ASP A 463 -25.82 13.68 8.38
N PHE A 464 -25.13 14.81 8.50
CA PHE A 464 -25.66 16.06 9.09
C PHE A 464 -26.10 17.07 8.02
N SER A 465 -25.94 16.77 6.74
CA SER A 465 -26.23 17.71 5.65
C SER A 465 -27.70 18.17 5.58
N GLN A 466 -28.61 17.42 6.18
CA GLN A 466 -30.02 17.77 6.22
C GLN A 466 -30.35 18.81 7.30
N VAL A 467 -29.48 19.01 8.30
CA VAL A 467 -29.69 19.97 9.38
C VAL A 467 -29.47 21.41 8.89
N GLU A 468 -28.48 21.60 8.00
CA GLU A 468 -28.20 22.94 7.43
C GLU A 468 -29.31 23.45 6.50
N SER A 469 -30.08 22.56 5.89
CA SER A 469 -31.17 22.93 4.97
C SER A 469 -32.49 23.32 5.70
N THR A 470 -32.61 23.01 6.99
CA THR A 470 -33.80 23.27 7.81
C THR A 470 -33.58 24.38 8.86
N SER A 471 -32.46 25.09 8.82
CA SER A 471 -32.21 26.23 9.71
C SER A 471 -33.01 27.47 9.33
N THR A 472 -34.31 27.39 9.41
CA THR A 472 -35.17 28.50 9.72
C THR A 472 -35.26 28.66 11.25
N ASP A 473 -35.47 29.86 11.75
CA ASP A 473 -35.39 30.34 13.14
C ASP A 473 -35.89 29.44 14.28
N GLU A 474 -36.71 28.44 13.99
CA GLU A 474 -37.27 27.51 15.00
C GLU A 474 -36.24 26.53 15.59
N THR A 475 -35.22 26.12 14.81
CA THR A 475 -34.23 25.12 15.27
C THR A 475 -33.23 25.73 16.25
N SER A 476 -32.89 27.00 16.08
CA SER A 476 -32.04 27.76 17.01
C SER A 476 -32.72 27.95 18.37
N ALA A 477 -34.03 28.23 18.40
CA ALA A 477 -34.81 28.36 19.62
C ALA A 477 -34.95 27.03 20.40
N LEU A 478 -35.05 25.90 19.70
CA LEU A 478 -35.10 24.55 20.30
C LEU A 478 -33.76 24.12 20.91
N LEU A 479 -32.65 24.51 20.30
CA LEU A 479 -31.31 24.23 20.81
C LEU A 479 -31.02 25.06 22.08
N GLU A 480 -31.44 26.31 22.11
CA GLU A 480 -31.29 27.20 23.27
C GLU A 480 -32.18 26.78 24.46
N HIS A 481 -33.37 26.26 24.18
CA HIS A 481 -34.31 25.80 25.23
C HIS A 481 -33.87 24.48 25.87
N ASN A 482 -33.18 23.61 25.12
CA ASN A 482 -32.65 22.33 25.63
C ASN A 482 -31.33 22.48 26.40
N ALA A 483 -30.58 23.56 26.20
CA ALA A 483 -29.35 23.84 26.95
C ALA A 483 -29.62 24.18 28.43
N THR A 484 -30.84 24.64 28.75
CA THR A 484 -31.25 25.06 30.12
C THR A 484 -31.92 23.94 30.95
N ARG A 485 -32.30 22.84 30.36
CA ARG A 485 -32.82 21.65 31.07
C ARG A 485 -31.84 20.52 31.00
N GLY A 486 -31.31 20.07 32.15
CA GLY A 486 -30.37 18.97 32.31
C GLY A 486 -30.69 17.76 31.41
N TYR A 487 -29.98 17.66 30.34
CA TYR A 487 -30.18 16.76 29.19
C TYR A 487 -30.00 15.28 29.56
N ARG A 488 -31.06 14.48 29.41
CA ARG A 488 -31.00 13.00 29.32
C ARG A 488 -30.94 12.60 27.83
N PRO A 489 -29.84 12.01 27.35
CA PRO A 489 -29.54 11.91 25.92
C PRO A 489 -30.21 10.77 25.14
N GLU A 490 -31.07 9.94 25.72
CA GLU A 490 -31.34 8.64 25.12
C GLU A 490 -32.62 8.48 24.30
N GLU A 491 -33.59 9.38 24.39
CA GLU A 491 -34.91 9.10 23.81
C GLU A 491 -35.46 10.09 22.74
N GLU A 492 -34.90 11.30 22.54
CA GLU A 492 -35.56 12.30 21.68
C GLU A 492 -34.80 12.73 20.39
N SER A 493 -33.61 12.22 20.09
CA SER A 493 -32.83 12.70 18.93
C SER A 493 -32.95 11.84 17.64
N GLN A 494 -34.02 11.08 17.48
CA GLN A 494 -34.19 10.19 16.31
C GLN A 494 -34.59 10.90 14.99
N GLY A 495 -34.84 12.20 15.00
CA GLY A 495 -35.41 12.93 13.85
C GLY A 495 -34.44 13.74 13.00
N VAL A 496 -33.19 13.98 13.43
CA VAL A 496 -32.35 15.04 12.84
C VAL A 496 -31.17 14.48 12.03
N PHE A 497 -30.80 13.20 12.19
CA PHE A 497 -29.62 12.64 11.55
C PHE A 497 -29.95 11.39 10.74
N SER A 498 -29.52 11.33 9.47
CA SER A 498 -29.58 10.10 8.72
C SER A 498 -28.33 9.23 8.99
N LYS A 499 -28.56 7.96 9.29
CA LYS A 499 -27.52 6.99 9.59
C LYS A 499 -27.18 6.22 8.32
N VAL A 500 -25.96 6.42 7.80
CA VAL A 500 -25.48 5.75 6.59
C VAL A 500 -24.42 4.73 6.95
N THR A 501 -24.58 3.49 6.46
CA THR A 501 -23.63 2.41 6.67
C THR A 501 -22.83 2.13 5.42
N PHE A 502 -21.52 2.00 5.58
CA PHE A 502 -20.56 1.62 4.52
C PHE A 502 -20.01 0.21 4.71
N GLU A 503 -20.72 -0.66 5.44
CA GLU A 503 -20.31 -2.05 5.61
C GLU A 503 -20.09 -2.76 4.26
N ASN A 504 -19.29 -3.81 4.24
CA ASN A 504 -19.07 -4.58 3.02
C ASN A 504 -20.37 -5.27 2.61
N GLY A 505 -20.67 -5.23 1.31
CA GLY A 505 -21.71 -6.06 0.75
C GLY A 505 -21.36 -7.55 0.82
N PHE A 506 -22.35 -8.43 0.72
CA PHE A 506 -22.17 -9.88 0.81
C PHE A 506 -21.04 -10.41 -0.09
N TRP A 507 -21.02 -10.04 -1.37
CA TRP A 507 -20.02 -10.51 -2.33
C TRP A 507 -18.60 -10.05 -2.01
N LEU A 508 -18.45 -8.84 -1.50
CA LEU A 508 -17.13 -8.33 -1.09
C LEU A 508 -16.63 -9.05 0.17
N ASN A 509 -17.52 -9.37 1.12
CA ASN A 509 -17.16 -10.19 2.27
C ASN A 509 -16.75 -11.60 1.86
N VAL A 510 -17.48 -12.23 0.93
CA VAL A 510 -17.12 -13.55 0.40
C VAL A 510 -15.75 -13.51 -0.29
N ALA A 511 -15.52 -12.50 -1.14
CA ALA A 511 -14.24 -12.35 -1.83
C ALA A 511 -13.09 -12.11 -0.85
N ALA A 512 -13.25 -11.23 0.13
CA ALA A 512 -12.23 -10.92 1.13
C ALA A 512 -11.92 -12.12 2.03
N THR A 513 -12.95 -12.79 2.53
CA THR A 513 -12.78 -14.01 3.36
C THR A 513 -12.19 -15.15 2.53
N GLY A 514 -12.61 -15.30 1.28
CA GLY A 514 -12.04 -16.28 0.35
C GLY A 514 -10.55 -16.03 0.10
N THR A 515 -10.16 -14.78 -0.15
CA THR A 515 -8.76 -14.37 -0.27
C THR A 515 -7.97 -14.76 0.99
N TRP A 516 -8.48 -14.41 2.16
CA TRP A 516 -7.84 -14.73 3.44
C TRP A 516 -7.67 -16.24 3.65
N LEU A 517 -8.71 -17.03 3.34
CA LEU A 517 -8.67 -18.50 3.45
C LEU A 517 -7.65 -19.11 2.49
N ILE A 518 -7.60 -18.65 1.24
CA ILE A 518 -6.65 -19.16 0.23
C ILE A 518 -5.22 -18.91 0.68
N ILE A 519 -4.89 -17.69 1.09
CA ILE A 519 -3.55 -17.33 1.56
C ILE A 519 -3.17 -18.14 2.80
N THR A 520 -4.10 -18.26 3.76
CA THR A 520 -3.88 -19.06 4.98
C THR A 520 -3.65 -20.53 4.64
N PHE A 521 -4.44 -21.09 3.74
CA PHE A 521 -4.30 -22.48 3.31
C PHE A 521 -2.95 -22.73 2.62
N LEU A 522 -2.52 -21.84 1.70
CA LEU A 522 -1.22 -21.96 1.02
C LEU A 522 -0.07 -21.99 2.03
N ASN A 523 -0.09 -21.09 3.01
CA ASN A 523 0.94 -21.03 4.05
C ASN A 523 0.94 -22.27 4.96
N ILE A 524 -0.23 -22.75 5.38
CA ILE A 524 -0.34 -23.99 6.19
C ILE A 524 0.14 -25.19 5.39
N TYR A 525 -0.21 -25.27 4.12
CA TYR A 525 0.20 -26.36 3.25
C TYR A 525 1.71 -26.38 3.03
N LEU A 526 2.35 -25.22 2.89
CA LEU A 526 3.80 -25.09 2.82
C LEU A 526 4.46 -25.64 4.12
N VAL A 527 3.99 -25.23 5.30
CA VAL A 527 4.49 -25.75 6.58
C VAL A 527 4.32 -27.27 6.69
N TYR A 528 3.20 -27.79 6.21
CA TYR A 528 2.95 -29.22 6.19
C TYR A 528 3.98 -29.96 5.32
N LEU A 529 4.30 -29.50 4.10
CA LEU A 529 5.31 -30.11 3.23
C LEU A 529 6.69 -30.10 3.89
N PHE A 530 7.11 -28.99 4.48
CA PHE A 530 8.35 -28.95 5.26
C PHE A 530 8.37 -29.96 6.42
N SER A 531 7.23 -30.15 7.11
CA SER A 531 7.14 -31.05 8.28
C SER A 531 7.29 -32.53 7.93
N ILE A 532 6.98 -32.93 6.69
CA ILE A 532 7.11 -34.31 6.19
C ILE A 532 8.46 -34.56 5.48
N GLY A 533 9.38 -33.58 5.51
CA GLY A 533 10.74 -33.74 5.01
C GLY A 533 10.84 -33.74 3.48
N ILE A 534 9.92 -33.11 2.80
CA ILE A 534 10.07 -32.82 1.37
C ILE A 534 10.92 -31.56 1.29
N ASP A 535 12.19 -31.71 0.92
CA ASP A 535 13.15 -30.61 0.75
C ASP A 535 12.66 -29.65 -0.34
N VAL A 536 12.93 -28.36 -0.10
CA VAL A 536 12.61 -27.25 -1.02
C VAL A 536 13.88 -26.80 -1.70
#